data_3dc25e74887d779551a3ac5408387cae
#
_entry.id   3dc25e74887d779551a3ac5408387cae
#
_cell.length_a   1.000
_cell.length_b   1.000
_cell.length_c   1.000
_cell.angle_alpha   90.00
_cell.angle_beta   90.00
_cell.angle_gamma   90.00
#
_symmetry.space_group_name_H-M   'P 1'
#
loop_
_entity.id
_entity.type
_entity.pdbx_description
1 polymer ?
#
loop_
_entity_poly.entity_id
_entity_poly.type
_entity_poly.pdbx_seq_one_letter_code
_entity_poly.pdbx_strand_id
1 'polypeptide(L)'
;LDDAKFHLERLKKVGAFSVKSYNQPRRDQRQQIIAAARELEMMVVPEGGSLLQHNLSMIADGHTTVEHSLPAASIYNDIKQFWSQTEVHYTPTLVVAYGGISGEHYWYDKTDVWAHPRLSMYVPHDILDARSMRRTTAPDEHYNHFNVARVANELNNIGVKPNIGAHGQREGLAAHWEMWMFAQGGMSNMEVLKTATINPAVTFGMDHQLGSIKVGKLADLIVIDGDPLADIRTTDKVTYTMVNGKLFNSETMNQLNGDKHKRKPFFFEKI
;
A
#
# COMPACT_ATOMS: atom_id res chain seq x y z
N LEU A 1 -26.18 -10.80 13.16
CA LEU A 1 -26.24 -9.93 11.97
C LEU A 1 -26.69 -8.52 12.34
N ASP A 2 -27.72 -8.36 13.17
CA ASP A 2 -28.30 -7.03 13.49
C ASP A 2 -27.30 -6.11 14.18
N ASP A 3 -26.48 -6.61 15.10
CA ASP A 3 -25.40 -5.85 15.73
C ASP A 3 -24.38 -5.38 14.69
N ALA A 4 -24.01 -6.24 13.73
CA ALA A 4 -23.11 -5.86 12.65
C ALA A 4 -23.70 -4.74 11.78
N LYS A 5 -24.98 -4.85 11.39
CA LYS A 5 -25.70 -3.79 10.66
C LYS A 5 -25.70 -2.48 11.43
N PHE A 6 -26.08 -2.51 12.70
CA PHE A 6 -26.12 -1.32 13.55
C PHE A 6 -24.77 -0.59 13.61
N HIS A 7 -23.67 -1.33 13.75
CA HIS A 7 -22.34 -0.73 13.79
C HIS A 7 -21.90 -0.17 12.42
N LEU A 8 -22.17 -0.88 11.33
CA LEU A 8 -21.79 -0.43 10.00
C LEU A 8 -22.66 0.78 9.56
N GLU A 9 -23.94 0.81 9.88
CA GLU A 9 -24.81 1.97 9.64
C GLU A 9 -24.29 3.23 10.33
N ARG A 10 -23.79 3.11 11.56
CA ARG A 10 -23.17 4.24 12.27
C ARG A 10 -21.94 4.75 11.53
N LEU A 11 -21.08 3.84 11.03
CA LEU A 11 -19.91 4.21 10.24
C LEU A 11 -20.33 4.89 8.93
N LYS A 12 -21.31 4.33 8.22
CA LYS A 12 -21.82 4.90 6.97
C LYS A 12 -22.40 6.31 7.18
N LYS A 13 -23.12 6.54 8.28
CA LYS A 13 -23.69 7.87 8.63
C LYS A 13 -22.64 8.96 8.82
N VAL A 14 -21.41 8.62 9.19
CA VAL A 14 -20.29 9.58 9.30
C VAL A 14 -19.40 9.61 8.05
N GLY A 15 -19.84 8.98 6.95
CA GLY A 15 -19.18 9.03 5.66
C GLY A 15 -18.16 7.91 5.40
N ALA A 16 -18.06 6.90 6.26
CA ALA A 16 -17.21 5.75 5.99
C ALA A 16 -17.80 4.90 4.84
N PHE A 17 -16.97 4.51 3.90
CA PHE A 17 -17.31 3.60 2.79
C PHE A 17 -16.68 2.21 2.95
N SER A 18 -15.86 2.02 3.99
CA SER A 18 -15.20 0.76 4.30
C SER A 18 -15.22 0.49 5.80
N VAL A 19 -15.07 -0.78 6.15
CA VAL A 19 -14.90 -1.24 7.53
C VAL A 19 -13.67 -2.15 7.63
N LYS A 20 -12.85 -1.94 8.65
CA LYS A 20 -11.74 -2.83 8.95
C LYS A 20 -12.23 -4.03 9.76
N SER A 21 -12.03 -5.23 9.22
CA SER A 21 -12.25 -6.50 9.94
C SER A 21 -10.93 -6.96 10.55
N TYR A 22 -10.55 -6.34 11.69
CA TYR A 22 -9.25 -6.55 12.32
C TYR A 22 -9.25 -7.82 13.17
N ASN A 23 -8.38 -8.76 12.83
CA ASN A 23 -8.08 -9.97 13.63
C ASN A 23 -9.29 -10.65 14.29
N GLN A 24 -10.43 -10.66 13.61
CA GLN A 24 -11.61 -11.39 14.11
C GLN A 24 -11.36 -12.90 14.00
N PRO A 25 -11.11 -13.62 15.12
CA PRO A 25 -10.73 -15.03 15.06
C PRO A 25 -11.88 -15.93 14.61
N ARG A 26 -13.11 -15.51 14.90
CA ARG A 26 -14.31 -16.28 14.60
C ARG A 26 -14.80 -15.97 13.20
N ARG A 27 -14.84 -17.00 12.34
CA ARG A 27 -15.26 -16.88 10.95
C ARG A 27 -16.73 -16.46 10.83
N ASP A 28 -17.61 -16.95 11.68
CA ASP A 28 -19.03 -16.59 11.71
C ASP A 28 -19.24 -15.08 11.93
N GLN A 29 -18.42 -14.45 12.78
CA GLN A 29 -18.47 -12.99 12.99
C GLN A 29 -18.02 -12.24 11.73
N ARG A 30 -16.94 -12.67 11.09
CA ARG A 30 -16.48 -12.05 9.83
C ARG A 30 -17.54 -12.15 8.73
N GLN A 31 -18.18 -13.31 8.59
CA GLN A 31 -19.27 -13.50 7.63
C GLN A 31 -20.48 -12.59 7.88
N GLN A 32 -20.81 -12.34 9.14
CA GLN A 32 -21.87 -11.39 9.49
C GLN A 32 -21.50 -9.94 9.16
N ILE A 33 -20.24 -9.55 9.37
CA ILE A 33 -19.73 -8.22 8.95
C ILE A 33 -19.83 -8.08 7.43
N ILE A 34 -19.40 -9.09 6.67
CA ILE A 34 -19.47 -9.08 5.20
C ILE A 34 -20.93 -9.01 4.72
N ALA A 35 -21.83 -9.79 5.32
CA ALA A 35 -23.24 -9.77 4.96
C ALA A 35 -23.85 -8.37 5.19
N ALA A 36 -23.59 -7.76 6.35
CA ALA A 36 -24.05 -6.41 6.66
C ALA A 36 -23.41 -5.35 5.76
N ALA A 37 -22.11 -5.46 5.48
CA ALA A 37 -21.40 -4.53 4.60
C ALA A 37 -21.92 -4.59 3.16
N ARG A 38 -22.24 -5.79 2.65
CA ARG A 38 -22.81 -5.98 1.33
C ARG A 38 -24.17 -5.30 1.18
N GLU A 39 -25.05 -5.40 2.18
CA GLU A 39 -26.34 -4.68 2.19
C GLU A 39 -26.17 -3.17 2.24
N LEU A 40 -25.10 -2.70 2.84
CA LEU A 40 -24.78 -1.28 2.99
C LEU A 40 -23.85 -0.74 1.89
N GLU A 41 -23.47 -1.56 0.92
CA GLU A 41 -22.51 -1.21 -0.14
C GLU A 41 -21.19 -0.66 0.41
N MET A 42 -20.65 -1.32 1.43
CA MET A 42 -19.38 -0.97 2.07
C MET A 42 -18.32 -2.04 1.78
N MET A 43 -17.08 -1.61 1.63
CA MET A 43 -15.93 -2.49 1.55
C MET A 43 -15.63 -3.13 2.91
N VAL A 44 -15.15 -4.36 2.91
CA VAL A 44 -14.61 -5.01 4.11
C VAL A 44 -13.14 -5.31 3.90
N VAL A 45 -12.29 -4.63 4.65
CA VAL A 45 -10.84 -4.74 4.58
C VAL A 45 -10.35 -5.53 5.80
N PRO A 46 -9.95 -6.79 5.62
CA PRO A 46 -9.46 -7.60 6.73
C PRO A 46 -7.98 -7.35 6.95
N GLU A 47 -7.51 -7.59 8.16
CA GLU A 47 -6.09 -7.80 8.38
C GLU A 47 -5.79 -9.28 8.29
N GLY A 48 -4.89 -9.66 7.36
CA GLY A 48 -4.40 -11.02 7.25
C GLY A 48 -3.58 -11.41 8.48
N GLY A 49 -3.54 -12.68 8.78
CA GLY A 49 -2.88 -13.21 9.97
C GLY A 49 -1.79 -14.21 9.64
N SER A 50 -1.14 -14.71 10.68
CA SER A 50 -0.07 -15.72 10.61
C SER A 50 -0.55 -17.14 10.28
N LEU A 51 -1.84 -17.35 10.06
CA LEU A 51 -2.43 -18.64 9.66
C LEU A 51 -2.92 -18.57 8.21
N LEU A 52 -2.35 -19.37 7.35
CA LEU A 52 -2.72 -19.41 5.92
C LEU A 52 -4.20 -19.72 5.73
N GLN A 53 -4.76 -20.70 6.43
CA GLN A 53 -6.16 -21.08 6.35
C GLN A 53 -7.10 -19.94 6.76
N HIS A 54 -6.68 -19.11 7.70
CA HIS A 54 -7.41 -17.92 8.09
C HIS A 54 -7.51 -16.92 6.92
N ASN A 55 -6.39 -16.65 6.27
CA ASN A 55 -6.35 -15.76 5.09
C ASN A 55 -7.17 -16.33 3.92
N LEU A 56 -7.06 -17.64 3.65
CA LEU A 56 -7.88 -18.30 2.62
C LEU A 56 -9.38 -18.22 2.93
N SER A 57 -9.77 -18.29 4.22
CA SER A 57 -11.17 -18.13 4.59
C SER A 57 -11.67 -16.69 4.37
N MET A 58 -10.82 -15.69 4.44
CA MET A 58 -11.19 -14.31 4.09
C MET A 58 -11.50 -14.18 2.60
N ILE A 59 -10.70 -14.81 1.75
CA ILE A 59 -10.95 -14.87 0.31
C ILE A 59 -12.28 -15.58 0.02
N ALA A 60 -12.49 -16.76 0.63
CA ALA A 60 -13.70 -17.54 0.46
C ALA A 60 -14.98 -16.79 0.90
N ASP A 61 -14.88 -16.00 1.94
CA ASP A 61 -16.02 -15.26 2.51
C ASP A 61 -16.31 -13.95 1.76
N GLY A 62 -15.44 -13.52 0.82
CA GLY A 62 -15.67 -12.36 -0.05
C GLY A 62 -15.32 -11.03 0.61
N HIS A 63 -14.23 -10.95 1.38
CA HIS A 63 -13.62 -9.68 1.74
C HIS A 63 -13.12 -8.96 0.48
N THR A 64 -12.95 -7.65 0.55
CA THR A 64 -12.51 -6.85 -0.61
C THR A 64 -11.03 -7.10 -0.94
N THR A 65 -10.22 -7.29 0.10
CA THR A 65 -8.76 -7.50 0.00
C THR A 65 -8.30 -8.56 0.99
N VAL A 66 -7.03 -8.93 0.90
CA VAL A 66 -6.25 -9.52 2.00
C VAL A 66 -5.06 -8.60 2.23
N GLU A 67 -4.99 -8.05 3.44
CA GLU A 67 -3.90 -7.17 3.87
C GLU A 67 -2.80 -7.97 4.56
N HIS A 68 -1.56 -7.51 4.42
CA HIS A 68 -0.32 -8.15 4.85
C HIS A 68 0.06 -9.41 4.09
N SER A 69 1.32 -9.81 4.26
CA SER A 69 1.90 -10.96 3.58
C SER A 69 1.25 -12.28 4.04
N LEU A 70 1.07 -13.19 3.08
CA LEU A 70 0.71 -14.57 3.42
C LEU A 70 1.84 -15.22 4.23
N PRO A 71 1.52 -16.02 5.26
CA PRO A 71 2.52 -16.74 6.05
C PRO A 71 3.00 -18.01 5.31
N ALA A 72 3.45 -17.84 4.07
CA ALA A 72 3.90 -18.93 3.20
C ALA A 72 4.96 -18.40 2.25
N ALA A 73 6.12 -19.05 2.22
CA ALA A 73 7.21 -18.71 1.32
C ALA A 73 6.89 -19.03 -0.15
N SER A 74 5.94 -19.91 -0.40
CA SER A 74 5.45 -20.29 -1.73
C SER A 74 3.97 -20.66 -1.67
N ILE A 75 3.26 -20.45 -2.75
CA ILE A 75 1.87 -20.89 -2.94
C ILE A 75 1.79 -21.86 -4.11
N TYR A 76 0.89 -22.84 -4.00
CA TYR A 76 0.70 -23.89 -5.01
C TYR A 76 -0.52 -23.60 -5.88
N ASN A 77 -0.72 -24.42 -6.90
CA ASN A 77 -1.74 -24.22 -7.93
C ASN A 77 -3.17 -24.23 -7.38
N ASP A 78 -3.44 -24.98 -6.33
CA ASP A 78 -4.75 -24.99 -5.66
C ASP A 78 -5.12 -23.61 -5.11
N ILE A 79 -4.19 -22.95 -4.39
CA ILE A 79 -4.39 -21.59 -3.88
C ILE A 79 -4.50 -20.58 -5.03
N LYS A 80 -3.64 -20.72 -6.05
CA LYS A 80 -3.65 -19.83 -7.22
C LYS A 80 -4.98 -19.91 -7.96
N GLN A 81 -5.45 -21.13 -8.26
CA GLN A 81 -6.74 -21.34 -8.91
C GLN A 81 -7.90 -20.85 -8.06
N PHE A 82 -7.88 -21.15 -6.76
CA PHE A 82 -8.91 -20.68 -5.84
C PHE A 82 -8.99 -19.13 -5.83
N TRP A 83 -7.88 -18.44 -5.66
CA TRP A 83 -7.87 -16.97 -5.58
C TRP A 83 -8.23 -16.31 -6.91
N SER A 84 -7.75 -16.83 -8.04
CA SER A 84 -8.03 -16.30 -9.38
C SER A 84 -9.50 -16.36 -9.79
N GLN A 85 -10.33 -17.14 -9.09
CA GLN A 85 -11.78 -17.21 -9.29
C GLN A 85 -12.55 -16.17 -8.48
N THR A 86 -11.85 -15.28 -7.79
CA THR A 86 -12.42 -14.23 -6.94
C THR A 86 -11.99 -12.85 -7.39
N GLU A 87 -12.68 -11.82 -6.92
CA GLU A 87 -12.29 -10.42 -7.10
C GLU A 87 -11.57 -9.86 -5.86
N VAL A 88 -11.05 -10.74 -5.00
CA VAL A 88 -10.33 -10.32 -3.80
C VAL A 88 -8.92 -9.88 -4.15
N HIS A 89 -8.57 -8.65 -3.87
CA HIS A 89 -7.26 -8.06 -4.14
C HIS A 89 -6.25 -8.38 -3.02
N TYR A 90 -4.99 -7.99 -3.23
CA TYR A 90 -3.91 -8.32 -2.30
C TYR A 90 -3.03 -7.11 -1.99
N THR A 91 -2.84 -6.78 -0.70
CA THR A 91 -1.90 -5.75 -0.25
C THR A 91 -0.84 -6.40 0.65
N PRO A 92 0.25 -6.95 0.09
CA PRO A 92 1.22 -7.75 0.85
C PRO A 92 1.98 -6.99 1.93
N THR A 93 2.06 -5.67 1.84
CA THR A 93 2.76 -4.81 2.81
C THR A 93 4.20 -5.26 3.00
N LEU A 94 5.00 -5.18 1.93
CA LEU A 94 6.36 -5.76 1.85
C LEU A 94 7.32 -5.17 2.88
N VAL A 95 7.14 -3.88 3.23
CA VAL A 95 7.96 -3.19 4.24
C VAL A 95 7.87 -3.84 5.64
N VAL A 96 6.78 -4.56 5.93
CA VAL A 96 6.58 -5.32 7.19
C VAL A 96 6.28 -6.78 6.93
N ALA A 97 6.83 -7.36 5.86
CA ALA A 97 6.61 -8.76 5.50
C ALA A 97 6.94 -9.72 6.66
N TYR A 98 6.03 -10.67 6.91
CA TYR A 98 6.20 -11.68 7.95
C TYR A 98 7.22 -12.76 7.56
N GLY A 99 7.72 -13.49 8.55
CA GLY A 99 8.57 -14.67 8.34
C GLY A 99 10.06 -14.39 8.18
N GLY A 100 10.53 -13.21 8.59
CA GLY A 100 11.94 -12.83 8.56
C GLY A 100 12.14 -11.42 9.12
N ILE A 101 13.27 -10.82 8.78
CA ILE A 101 13.50 -9.41 9.09
C ILE A 101 12.53 -8.56 8.25
N SER A 102 11.92 -7.56 8.88
CA SER A 102 11.01 -6.62 8.22
C SER A 102 11.66 -5.95 7.01
N GLY A 103 10.95 -5.87 5.90
CA GLY A 103 11.49 -5.37 4.63
C GLY A 103 12.00 -3.93 4.69
N GLU A 104 11.45 -3.08 5.58
CA GLU A 104 11.98 -1.73 5.77
C GLU A 104 13.46 -1.72 6.17
N HIS A 105 13.91 -2.71 6.97
CA HIS A 105 15.30 -2.80 7.40
C HIS A 105 16.28 -3.07 6.27
N TYR A 106 15.82 -3.70 5.19
CA TYR A 106 16.61 -3.84 3.96
C TYR A 106 17.03 -2.46 3.41
N TRP A 107 16.08 -1.53 3.34
CA TRP A 107 16.37 -0.20 2.81
C TRP A 107 17.19 0.64 3.76
N TYR A 108 17.03 0.50 5.08
CA TYR A 108 17.94 1.11 6.04
C TYR A 108 19.36 0.52 5.98
N ASP A 109 19.52 -0.75 5.62
CA ASP A 109 20.83 -1.39 5.42
C ASP A 109 21.50 -0.93 4.12
N LYS A 110 20.73 -0.86 3.03
CA LYS A 110 21.25 -0.61 1.68
C LYS A 110 21.30 0.88 1.27
N THR A 111 20.70 1.79 2.06
CA THR A 111 20.62 3.22 1.72
C THR A 111 20.84 4.10 2.94
N ASP A 112 21.31 5.34 2.70
CA ASP A 112 21.49 6.32 3.77
C ASP A 112 20.21 7.15 3.95
N VAL A 113 19.18 6.54 4.55
CA VAL A 113 17.87 7.16 4.76
C VAL A 113 17.97 8.48 5.54
N TRP A 114 18.87 8.53 6.53
CA TRP A 114 19.14 9.74 7.35
C TRP A 114 19.70 10.90 6.53
N ALA A 115 20.39 10.60 5.42
CA ALA A 115 20.95 11.61 4.52
C ALA A 115 20.02 11.94 3.34
N HIS A 116 18.80 11.38 3.30
CA HIS A 116 17.86 11.65 2.21
C HIS A 116 17.43 13.13 2.25
N PRO A 117 17.64 13.92 1.16
CA PRO A 117 17.52 15.38 1.19
C PRO A 117 16.14 15.88 1.69
N ARG A 118 15.04 15.27 1.22
CA ARG A 118 13.69 15.67 1.66
C ARG A 118 13.38 15.22 3.07
N LEU A 119 13.77 14.01 3.46
CA LEU A 119 13.53 13.53 4.82
C LEU A 119 14.28 14.36 5.84
N SER A 120 15.56 14.67 5.59
CA SER A 120 16.35 15.52 6.47
C SER A 120 15.81 16.95 6.60
N MET A 121 15.07 17.43 5.59
CA MET A 121 14.41 18.74 5.62
C MET A 121 13.06 18.72 6.35
N TYR A 122 12.28 17.62 6.24
CA TYR A 122 10.88 17.59 6.63
C TYR A 122 10.54 16.61 7.76
N VAL A 123 11.51 15.83 8.22
CA VAL A 123 11.33 14.92 9.37
C VAL A 123 12.25 15.37 10.49
N PRO A 124 11.76 15.53 11.73
CA PRO A 124 12.61 15.84 12.88
C PRO A 124 13.75 14.81 13.02
N HIS A 125 14.95 15.28 13.34
CA HIS A 125 16.14 14.42 13.39
C HIS A 125 16.01 13.29 14.42
N ASP A 126 15.40 13.53 15.57
CA ASP A 126 15.15 12.49 16.58
C ASP A 126 14.27 11.36 16.07
N ILE A 127 13.33 11.65 15.15
CA ILE A 127 12.48 10.65 14.47
C ILE A 127 13.26 9.97 13.35
N LEU A 128 13.98 10.74 12.53
CA LEU A 128 14.71 10.21 11.38
C LEU A 128 15.89 9.32 11.82
N ASP A 129 16.65 9.77 12.81
CA ASP A 129 17.87 9.11 13.27
C ASP A 129 17.58 7.82 14.03
N ALA A 130 16.47 7.74 14.75
CA ALA A 130 16.14 6.63 15.63
C ALA A 130 16.15 5.26 14.93
N ARG A 131 15.70 5.20 13.67
CA ARG A 131 15.71 3.96 12.86
C ARG A 131 16.90 3.87 11.91
N SER A 132 17.48 5.00 11.54
CA SER A 132 18.54 5.09 10.53
C SER A 132 19.92 4.79 11.08
N MET A 133 20.21 5.17 12.33
CA MET A 133 21.55 5.07 12.93
C MET A 133 21.85 3.68 13.53
N ARG A 134 20.82 2.96 14.00
CA ARG A 134 20.97 1.59 14.53
C ARG A 134 20.34 0.61 13.55
N ARG A 135 21.06 0.32 12.47
CA ARG A 135 20.59 -0.55 11.40
C ARG A 135 20.65 -2.01 11.79
N THR A 136 19.63 -2.77 11.40
CA THR A 136 19.73 -4.22 11.34
C THR A 136 20.38 -4.55 10.00
N THR A 137 21.53 -5.21 10.02
CA THR A 137 22.24 -5.68 8.82
C THR A 137 22.17 -7.19 8.76
N ALA A 138 21.88 -7.74 7.60
CA ALA A 138 21.77 -9.17 7.40
C ALA A 138 22.01 -9.55 5.93
N PRO A 139 22.33 -10.82 5.64
CA PRO A 139 22.28 -11.35 4.29
C PRO A 139 20.88 -11.20 3.68
N ASP A 140 20.81 -11.02 2.37
CA ASP A 140 19.56 -10.74 1.66
C ASP A 140 18.50 -11.84 1.85
N GLU A 141 18.91 -13.09 1.99
CA GLU A 141 18.04 -14.24 2.25
C GLU A 141 17.30 -14.21 3.59
N HIS A 142 17.70 -13.35 4.52
CA HIS A 142 17.00 -13.15 5.80
C HIS A 142 15.82 -12.16 5.70
N TYR A 143 15.72 -11.43 4.59
CA TYR A 143 14.64 -10.50 4.34
C TYR A 143 13.52 -11.18 3.53
N ASN A 144 12.45 -11.56 4.19
CA ASN A 144 11.39 -12.36 3.55
C ASN A 144 10.57 -11.60 2.50
N HIS A 145 10.70 -10.28 2.41
CA HIS A 145 9.98 -9.50 1.39
C HIS A 145 10.28 -9.98 -0.05
N PHE A 146 11.46 -10.54 -0.34
CA PHE A 146 11.77 -11.13 -1.64
C PHE A 146 10.82 -12.28 -2.00
N ASN A 147 10.58 -13.20 -1.05
CA ASN A 147 9.65 -14.30 -1.25
C ASN A 147 8.21 -13.81 -1.38
N VAL A 148 7.80 -12.87 -0.52
CA VAL A 148 6.46 -12.29 -0.54
C VAL A 148 6.20 -11.55 -1.84
N ALA A 149 7.16 -10.77 -2.32
CA ALA A 149 7.07 -10.04 -3.59
C ALA A 149 6.99 -11.00 -4.78
N ARG A 150 7.75 -12.11 -4.76
CA ARG A 150 7.66 -13.16 -5.78
C ARG A 150 6.26 -13.79 -5.80
N VAL A 151 5.70 -14.13 -4.63
CA VAL A 151 4.33 -14.66 -4.53
C VAL A 151 3.32 -13.63 -5.05
N ALA A 152 3.47 -12.36 -4.73
CA ALA A 152 2.60 -11.30 -5.23
C ALA A 152 2.68 -11.17 -6.77
N ASN A 153 3.87 -11.32 -7.36
CA ASN A 153 4.05 -11.35 -8.81
C ASN A 153 3.38 -12.59 -9.44
N GLU A 154 3.51 -13.76 -8.82
CA GLU A 154 2.82 -14.97 -9.27
C GLU A 154 1.29 -14.80 -9.25
N LEU A 155 0.75 -14.15 -8.23
CA LEU A 155 -0.68 -13.82 -8.13
C LEU A 155 -1.10 -12.79 -9.18
N ASN A 156 -0.28 -11.76 -9.42
CA ASN A 156 -0.54 -10.76 -10.46
C ASN A 156 -0.66 -11.41 -11.85
N ASN A 157 0.22 -12.38 -12.15
CA ASN A 157 0.23 -13.08 -13.43
C ASN A 157 -1.02 -13.93 -13.70
N ILE A 158 -1.84 -14.21 -12.69
CA ILE A 158 -3.10 -14.94 -12.79
C ILE A 158 -4.34 -14.06 -12.55
N GLY A 159 -4.15 -12.73 -12.50
CA GLY A 159 -5.25 -11.76 -12.47
C GLY A 159 -5.59 -11.19 -11.08
N VAL A 160 -4.99 -11.69 -9.99
CA VAL A 160 -5.11 -11.07 -8.66
C VAL A 160 -4.36 -9.74 -8.69
N LYS A 161 -5.00 -8.65 -8.27
CA LYS A 161 -4.38 -7.30 -8.31
C LYS A 161 -3.65 -6.98 -7.01
N PRO A 162 -2.30 -6.89 -7.03
CA PRO A 162 -1.57 -6.40 -5.87
C PRO A 162 -1.67 -4.87 -5.77
N ASN A 163 -1.66 -4.38 -4.52
CA ASN A 163 -1.59 -2.96 -4.18
C ASN A 163 -0.35 -2.70 -3.34
N ILE A 164 0.22 -1.48 -3.42
CA ILE A 164 1.24 -1.05 -2.46
C ILE A 164 0.62 -0.89 -1.08
N GLY A 165 1.41 -1.18 -0.03
CA GLY A 165 0.99 -1.08 1.36
C GLY A 165 2.11 -0.58 2.26
N ALA A 166 2.46 0.70 2.18
CA ALA A 166 3.62 1.28 2.88
C ALA A 166 3.52 1.30 4.41
N HIS A 167 2.36 0.99 4.99
CA HIS A 167 2.12 0.82 6.43
C HIS A 167 2.52 2.01 7.32
N GLY A 168 2.83 3.16 6.74
CA GLY A 168 3.31 4.34 7.48
C GLY A 168 4.75 4.20 8.02
N GLN A 169 5.54 3.25 7.50
CA GLN A 169 6.88 2.93 8.03
C GLN A 169 7.88 4.07 7.83
N ARG A 170 7.90 4.70 6.67
CA ARG A 170 8.68 5.90 6.39
C ARG A 170 7.87 6.80 5.46
N GLU A 171 7.49 7.94 5.95
CA GLU A 171 6.57 8.88 5.32
C GLU A 171 6.96 9.16 3.86
N GLY A 172 6.06 8.88 2.92
CA GLY A 172 6.28 9.04 1.49
C GLY A 172 7.25 8.03 0.89
N LEU A 173 8.44 7.89 1.44
CA LEU A 173 9.50 7.04 0.87
C LEU A 173 9.15 5.54 0.87
N ALA A 174 8.46 5.06 1.89
CA ALA A 174 8.10 3.65 1.96
C ALA A 174 7.12 3.21 0.86
N ALA A 175 6.35 4.11 0.28
CA ALA A 175 5.54 3.82 -0.91
C ALA A 175 6.43 3.48 -2.13
N HIS A 176 7.56 4.17 -2.27
CA HIS A 176 8.55 3.86 -3.30
C HIS A 176 9.29 2.55 -3.00
N TRP A 177 9.61 2.29 -1.73
CA TRP A 177 10.19 1.02 -1.32
C TRP A 177 9.28 -0.17 -1.66
N GLU A 178 7.98 -0.07 -1.43
CA GLU A 178 7.01 -1.09 -1.84
C GLU A 178 7.11 -1.38 -3.34
N MET A 179 7.12 -0.33 -4.18
CA MET A 179 7.29 -0.48 -5.62
C MET A 179 8.61 -1.18 -5.98
N TRP A 180 9.72 -0.76 -5.34
CA TRP A 180 11.03 -1.37 -5.59
C TRP A 180 11.09 -2.83 -5.15
N MET A 181 10.44 -3.19 -4.05
CA MET A 181 10.33 -4.56 -3.57
C MET A 181 9.49 -5.43 -4.50
N PHE A 182 8.41 -4.94 -5.07
CA PHE A 182 7.67 -5.67 -6.10
C PHE A 182 8.56 -6.01 -7.30
N ALA A 183 9.38 -5.07 -7.76
CA ALA A 183 10.33 -5.33 -8.83
C ALA A 183 11.41 -6.36 -8.42
N GLN A 184 11.88 -6.34 -7.18
CA GLN A 184 12.77 -7.38 -6.62
C GLN A 184 12.12 -8.78 -6.64
N GLY A 185 10.80 -8.86 -6.56
CA GLY A 185 10.03 -10.10 -6.72
C GLY A 185 9.81 -10.54 -8.18
N GLY A 186 10.40 -9.83 -9.16
CA GLY A 186 10.33 -10.15 -10.59
C GLY A 186 9.13 -9.54 -11.33
N MET A 187 8.39 -8.63 -10.69
CA MET A 187 7.31 -7.90 -11.35
C MET A 187 7.89 -6.88 -12.33
N SER A 188 7.33 -6.77 -13.54
CA SER A 188 7.77 -5.74 -14.50
C SER A 188 7.48 -4.33 -14.01
N ASN A 189 8.32 -3.35 -14.37
CA ASN A 189 8.17 -1.97 -13.90
C ASN A 189 6.78 -1.39 -14.23
N MET A 190 6.20 -1.74 -15.39
CA MET A 190 4.84 -1.32 -15.73
C MET A 190 3.80 -1.91 -14.76
N GLU A 191 3.88 -3.20 -14.43
CA GLU A 191 2.97 -3.82 -13.47
C GLU A 191 3.17 -3.25 -12.06
N VAL A 192 4.41 -2.98 -11.68
CA VAL A 192 4.73 -2.29 -10.41
C VAL A 192 4.03 -0.92 -10.34
N LEU A 193 4.10 -0.10 -11.39
CA LEU A 193 3.40 1.19 -11.41
C LEU A 193 1.89 1.04 -11.28
N LYS A 194 1.31 -0.03 -11.82
CA LYS A 194 -0.12 -0.33 -11.63
C LYS A 194 -0.48 -0.61 -10.17
N THR A 195 0.42 -1.23 -9.39
CA THR A 195 0.17 -1.48 -7.95
C THR A 195 0.01 -0.20 -7.14
N ALA A 196 0.54 0.91 -7.63
CA ALA A 196 0.50 2.23 -6.98
C ALA A 196 -0.54 3.19 -7.63
N THR A 197 -1.22 2.76 -8.68
CA THR A 197 -2.12 3.63 -9.46
C THR A 197 -3.48 2.98 -9.72
N ILE A 198 -3.61 2.23 -10.82
CA ILE A 198 -4.90 1.72 -11.25
C ILE A 198 -5.42 0.57 -10.36
N ASN A 199 -4.54 -0.30 -9.84
CA ASN A 199 -4.98 -1.42 -9.01
C ASN A 199 -5.68 -0.93 -7.73
N PRO A 200 -5.10 -0.03 -6.89
CA PRO A 200 -5.81 0.50 -5.73
C PRO A 200 -7.06 1.30 -6.13
N ALA A 201 -7.08 2.00 -7.27
CA ALA A 201 -8.27 2.67 -7.73
C ALA A 201 -9.42 1.68 -8.01
N VAL A 202 -9.13 0.54 -8.64
CA VAL A 202 -10.10 -0.57 -8.82
C VAL A 202 -10.51 -1.15 -7.47
N THR A 203 -9.56 -1.39 -6.57
CA THR A 203 -9.84 -1.90 -5.22
C THR A 203 -10.86 -1.05 -4.47
N PHE A 204 -10.75 0.27 -4.59
CA PHE A 204 -11.67 1.23 -3.96
C PHE A 204 -12.95 1.51 -4.78
N GLY A 205 -13.12 0.90 -5.96
CA GLY A 205 -14.23 1.22 -6.87
C GLY A 205 -14.16 2.64 -7.45
N MET A 206 -12.98 3.25 -7.46
CA MET A 206 -12.74 4.63 -7.91
C MET A 206 -11.99 4.71 -9.25
N ASP A 207 -11.81 3.61 -9.94
CA ASP A 207 -11.09 3.57 -11.22
C ASP A 207 -11.74 4.40 -12.32
N HIS A 208 -13.03 4.72 -12.20
CA HIS A 208 -13.71 5.66 -13.07
C HIS A 208 -13.28 7.13 -12.85
N GLN A 209 -12.71 7.47 -11.69
CA GLN A 209 -12.25 8.81 -11.30
C GLN A 209 -10.75 8.94 -11.16
N LEU A 210 -10.03 7.87 -10.80
CA LEU A 210 -8.63 7.87 -10.39
C LEU A 210 -7.82 6.77 -11.11
N GLY A 211 -6.53 6.70 -10.82
CA GLY A 211 -5.64 5.59 -11.15
C GLY A 211 -5.11 5.55 -12.57
N SER A 212 -5.57 6.42 -13.48
CA SER A 212 -5.03 6.53 -14.84
C SER A 212 -5.23 7.92 -15.42
N ILE A 213 -4.34 8.33 -16.31
CA ILE A 213 -4.45 9.59 -17.04
C ILE A 213 -5.46 9.43 -18.18
N LYS A 214 -6.66 9.99 -18.00
CA LYS A 214 -7.76 9.90 -18.95
C LYS A 214 -8.65 11.14 -18.83
N VAL A 215 -9.13 11.66 -19.95
CA VAL A 215 -10.06 12.79 -19.95
C VAL A 215 -11.30 12.47 -19.11
N GLY A 216 -11.68 13.38 -18.23
CA GLY A 216 -12.82 13.23 -17.31
C GLY A 216 -12.46 12.66 -15.93
N LYS A 217 -11.23 12.22 -15.71
CA LYS A 217 -10.76 11.82 -14.36
C LYS A 217 -10.23 13.02 -13.58
N LEU A 218 -10.15 12.85 -12.26
CA LEU A 218 -9.52 13.81 -11.36
C LEU A 218 -8.04 13.96 -11.73
N ALA A 219 -7.57 15.19 -11.67
CA ALA A 219 -6.17 15.49 -11.94
C ALA A 219 -5.32 15.30 -10.67
N ASP A 220 -5.13 14.02 -10.31
CA ASP A 220 -4.25 13.55 -9.25
C ASP A 220 -3.04 12.87 -9.90
N LEU A 221 -1.92 13.57 -9.94
CA LEU A 221 -0.75 13.22 -10.74
C LEU A 221 0.54 13.47 -9.95
N ILE A 222 1.58 12.72 -10.28
CA ILE A 222 2.96 13.05 -9.92
C ILE A 222 3.80 13.18 -11.19
N VAL A 223 4.81 14.05 -11.16
CA VAL A 223 5.84 14.16 -12.19
C VAL A 223 7.14 13.66 -11.61
N ILE A 224 7.72 12.67 -12.27
CA ILE A 224 8.96 12.02 -11.85
C ILE A 224 10.08 12.48 -12.80
N ASP A 225 11.22 12.88 -12.21
CA ASP A 225 12.44 13.19 -12.96
C ASP A 225 13.21 11.88 -13.23
N GLY A 226 12.90 11.25 -14.35
CA GLY A 226 13.46 9.97 -14.78
C GLY A 226 12.45 9.09 -15.52
N ASP A 227 12.90 7.91 -15.90
CA ASP A 227 12.08 6.90 -16.58
C ASP A 227 11.87 5.69 -15.64
N PRO A 228 10.74 5.60 -14.91
CA PRO A 228 10.46 4.48 -14.04
C PRO A 228 10.20 3.16 -14.77
N LEU A 229 9.97 3.19 -16.09
CA LEU A 229 9.87 1.98 -16.89
C LEU A 229 11.24 1.36 -17.16
N ALA A 230 12.27 2.19 -17.30
CA ALA A 230 13.65 1.73 -17.42
C ALA A 230 14.25 1.38 -16.05
N ASP A 231 14.03 2.23 -15.04
CA ASP A 231 14.53 2.04 -13.68
C ASP A 231 13.48 2.47 -12.66
N ILE A 232 12.83 1.50 -12.02
CA ILE A 232 11.80 1.73 -11.00
C ILE A 232 12.32 2.52 -9.80
N ARG A 233 13.64 2.53 -9.56
CA ARG A 233 14.25 3.28 -8.46
C ARG A 233 14.14 4.80 -8.66
N THR A 234 13.80 5.26 -9.85
CA THR A 234 13.57 6.69 -10.13
C THR A 234 12.23 7.20 -9.61
N THR A 235 11.33 6.33 -9.15
CA THR A 235 9.99 6.73 -8.68
C THR A 235 10.00 7.73 -7.53
N ASP A 236 11.04 7.77 -6.70
CA ASP A 236 11.18 8.72 -5.58
C ASP A 236 11.59 10.13 -6.02
N LYS A 237 12.03 10.31 -7.29
CA LYS A 237 12.42 11.61 -7.84
C LYS A 237 11.22 12.45 -8.28
N VAL A 238 10.23 12.58 -7.39
CA VAL A 238 9.02 13.35 -7.67
C VAL A 238 9.34 14.86 -7.64
N THR A 239 9.13 15.55 -8.75
CA THR A 239 9.35 17.00 -8.88
C THR A 239 8.10 17.81 -8.63
N TYR A 240 6.95 17.29 -9.07
CA TYR A 240 5.65 17.94 -8.85
C TYR A 240 4.61 16.92 -8.42
N THR A 241 3.69 17.38 -7.58
CA THR A 241 2.49 16.63 -7.18
C THR A 241 1.27 17.48 -7.50
N MET A 242 0.28 16.89 -8.14
CA MET A 242 -1.00 17.52 -8.40
C MET A 242 -2.10 16.76 -7.65
N VAL A 243 -2.93 17.48 -6.94
CA VAL A 243 -4.08 16.95 -6.20
C VAL A 243 -5.31 17.75 -6.57
N ASN A 244 -6.30 17.10 -7.16
CA ASN A 244 -7.53 17.72 -7.65
C ASN A 244 -7.25 18.99 -8.48
N GLY A 245 -6.28 18.92 -9.41
CA GLY A 245 -5.86 20.01 -10.27
C GLY A 245 -4.98 21.09 -9.64
N LYS A 246 -4.70 21.04 -8.34
CA LYS A 246 -3.78 21.93 -7.66
C LYS A 246 -2.36 21.37 -7.76
N LEU A 247 -1.47 22.13 -8.41
CA LEU A 247 -0.09 21.74 -8.64
C LEU A 247 0.82 22.25 -7.52
N PHE A 248 1.62 21.36 -6.95
CA PHE A 248 2.58 21.65 -5.91
C PHE A 248 4.00 21.31 -6.38
N ASN A 249 4.97 22.14 -6.01
CA ASN A 249 6.37 21.77 -6.08
C ASN A 249 6.68 20.77 -4.97
N SER A 250 7.21 19.59 -5.30
CA SER A 250 7.40 18.52 -4.32
C SER A 250 8.58 18.74 -3.38
N GLU A 251 9.48 19.67 -3.69
CA GLU A 251 10.58 20.05 -2.81
C GLU A 251 10.14 21.08 -1.76
N THR A 252 9.43 22.12 -2.17
CA THR A 252 9.01 23.23 -1.29
C THR A 252 7.61 23.07 -0.72
N MET A 253 6.82 22.16 -1.28
CA MET A 253 5.38 21.97 -1.00
C MET A 253 4.51 23.20 -1.27
N ASN A 254 5.03 24.19 -2.02
CA ASN A 254 4.29 25.39 -2.39
C ASN A 254 3.34 25.09 -3.55
N GLN A 255 2.13 25.64 -3.51
CA GLN A 255 1.20 25.59 -4.64
C GLN A 255 1.67 26.54 -5.75
N LEU A 256 1.69 26.05 -6.99
CA LEU A 256 2.24 26.76 -8.15
C LEU A 256 1.16 27.35 -9.06
N ASN A 257 -0.06 26.82 -9.05
CA ASN A 257 -1.15 27.28 -9.91
C ASN A 257 -2.35 27.79 -9.08
N GLY A 258 -3.29 28.47 -9.75
CA GLY A 258 -4.44 29.10 -9.08
C GLY A 258 -3.99 30.14 -8.07
N ASP A 259 -4.61 30.15 -6.89
CA ASP A 259 -4.19 30.98 -5.77
C ASP A 259 -2.89 30.44 -5.17
N LYS A 260 -1.77 30.90 -5.68
CA LYS A 260 -0.44 30.48 -5.27
C LYS A 260 -0.22 30.64 -3.77
N HIS A 261 -0.14 29.54 -3.07
CA HIS A 261 0.10 29.54 -1.62
C HIS A 261 1.47 28.98 -1.27
N LYS A 262 2.15 29.63 -0.36
CA LYS A 262 3.29 29.03 0.33
C LYS A 262 2.76 28.09 1.40
N ARG A 263 3.42 26.93 1.56
CA ARG A 263 3.09 26.03 2.68
C ARG A 263 3.29 26.74 4.01
N LYS A 264 2.52 26.38 5.00
CA LYS A 264 2.78 26.81 6.38
C LYS A 264 3.94 26.00 6.94
N PRO A 265 4.82 26.61 7.79
CA PRO A 265 5.88 25.88 8.45
C PRO A 265 5.28 24.79 9.36
N PHE A 266 5.95 23.64 9.43
CA PHE A 266 5.62 22.62 10.39
C PHE A 266 5.88 23.08 11.82
N PHE A 267 5.25 22.43 12.81
CA PHE A 267 5.38 22.85 14.22
C PHE A 267 6.83 22.81 14.72
N PHE A 268 7.64 21.88 14.24
CA PHE A 268 9.05 21.71 14.62
C PHE A 268 10.01 22.69 13.92
N GLU A 269 9.59 23.37 12.87
CA GLU A 269 10.39 24.40 12.18
C GLU A 269 10.37 25.75 12.91
N LYS A 270 9.60 25.88 13.98
CA LYS A 270 9.42 27.11 14.74
C LYS A 270 10.26 27.19 16.03
N ILE A 271 11.16 26.22 16.24
CA ILE A 271 12.00 26.13 17.42
C ILE A 271 13.35 26.78 17.14
#